data_e210b4dd563ab0773fc9202ea2c7e8c3
#
_entry.id   e210b4dd563ab0773fc9202ea2c7e8c3
#
_cell.length_a   1.000
_cell.length_b   1.000
_cell.length_c   1.000
_cell.angle_alpha   90.00
_cell.angle_beta   90.00
_cell.angle_gamma   90.00
#
_symmetry.space_group_name_H-M   'P 1'
#
loop_
_entity.id
_entity.type
_entity.pdbx_description
1 polymer ?
#
loop_
_entity_poly.entity_id
_entity_poly.type
_entity_poly.pdbx_seq_one_letter_code
_entity_poly.pdbx_strand_id
1 'polypeptide(L)'
;LLAIPRKQRAEARKALESELTVTTGADAAERCDHYRIYATSVRNLGTPVFPKPLFDAVLDAFGADADILTVRANGAPVASVLSLYWRGTVMPYWGGGTADARRLRANELMYFALMRHARAKGCTRFDFGRSKLGTGPFAYKKNWGFEPEPLVYARWLAPGERPRDTNPNSAKYRLQVDLWKKLPLWAANR
;
A
#
# COMPACT_ATOMS: atom_id res chain seq x y z
N LEU A 1 6.00 19.26 -5.85
CA LEU A 1 7.31 18.56 -5.96
C LEU A 1 8.41 19.14 -5.06
N LEU A 2 8.50 20.48 -4.87
CA LEU A 2 9.63 21.07 -4.14
C LEU A 2 9.69 20.68 -2.64
N ALA A 3 8.56 20.37 -2.02
CA ALA A 3 8.51 19.87 -0.65
C ALA A 3 9.05 18.44 -0.48
N ILE A 4 9.16 17.68 -1.57
CA ILE A 4 9.71 16.32 -1.53
C ILE A 4 11.24 16.38 -1.51
N PRO A 5 11.93 15.58 -0.64
CA PRO A 5 13.39 15.53 -0.60
C PRO A 5 14.02 15.25 -1.97
N ARG A 6 15.19 15.83 -2.23
CA ARG A 6 15.83 15.89 -3.55
C ARG A 6 15.90 14.52 -4.25
N LYS A 7 16.31 13.47 -3.53
CA LYS A 7 16.46 12.12 -4.09
C LYS A 7 15.11 11.58 -4.54
N GLN A 8 14.11 11.58 -3.66
CA GLN A 8 12.78 11.07 -3.97
C GLN A 8 12.07 11.89 -5.05
N ARG A 9 12.28 13.22 -5.04
CA ARG A 9 11.78 14.12 -6.08
C ARG A 9 12.35 13.79 -7.46
N ALA A 10 13.62 13.40 -7.55
CA ALA A 10 14.23 12.97 -8.80
C ALA A 10 13.59 11.68 -9.33
N GLU A 11 13.32 10.71 -8.46
CA GLU A 11 12.63 9.48 -8.85
C GLU A 11 11.19 9.74 -9.31
N ALA A 12 10.45 10.61 -8.59
CA ALA A 12 9.11 11.01 -8.99
C ALA A 12 9.09 11.75 -10.35
N ARG A 13 10.09 12.60 -10.65
CA ARG A 13 10.21 13.24 -11.96
C ARG A 13 10.44 12.23 -13.09
N LYS A 14 11.37 11.30 -12.90
CA LYS A 14 11.62 10.24 -13.88
C LYS A 14 10.37 9.38 -14.13
N ALA A 15 9.59 9.14 -13.08
CA ALA A 15 8.32 8.41 -13.22
C ALA A 15 7.27 9.21 -14.02
N LEU A 16 7.22 10.53 -13.86
CA LEU A 16 6.34 11.42 -14.63
C LEU A 16 6.73 11.56 -16.11
N GLU A 17 8.01 11.36 -16.43
CA GLU A 17 8.56 11.40 -17.80
C GLU A 17 8.40 10.04 -18.52
N SER A 18 7.94 9.00 -17.81
CA SER A 18 7.76 7.67 -18.38
C SER A 18 6.39 7.54 -19.06
N GLU A 19 6.23 6.50 -19.89
CA GLU A 19 4.98 6.17 -20.60
C GLU A 19 3.94 5.47 -19.69
N LEU A 20 4.02 5.72 -18.37
CA LEU A 20 3.05 5.18 -17.42
C LEU A 20 1.77 6.03 -17.41
N THR A 21 0.63 5.37 -17.34
CA THR A 21 -0.68 6.02 -17.21
C THR A 21 -1.27 5.76 -15.82
N VAL A 22 -2.14 6.66 -15.36
CA VAL A 22 -2.80 6.58 -14.07
C VAL A 22 -4.30 6.64 -14.27
N THR A 23 -5.01 5.69 -13.67
CA THR A 23 -6.48 5.66 -13.60
C THR A 23 -6.93 5.73 -12.15
N THR A 24 -8.13 6.25 -11.91
CA THR A 24 -8.78 6.26 -10.59
C THR A 24 -10.22 5.82 -10.73
N GLY A 25 -10.71 5.04 -9.79
CA GLY A 25 -12.09 4.58 -9.81
C GLY A 25 -12.37 3.49 -8.78
N ALA A 26 -13.58 2.95 -8.82
CA ALA A 26 -14.03 1.84 -7.99
C ALA A 26 -14.95 0.88 -8.76
N ASP A 27 -14.87 0.90 -10.08
CA ASP A 27 -15.63 -0.03 -10.94
C ASP A 27 -15.07 -1.47 -10.85
N ALA A 28 -15.76 -2.41 -11.45
CA ALA A 28 -15.42 -3.83 -11.39
C ALA A 28 -14.01 -4.14 -11.96
N ALA A 29 -13.57 -3.41 -12.98
CA ALA A 29 -12.26 -3.60 -13.59
C ALA A 29 -11.13 -3.11 -12.65
N GLU A 30 -11.27 -1.89 -12.08
CA GLU A 30 -10.30 -1.35 -11.13
C GLU A 30 -10.22 -2.21 -9.86
N ARG A 31 -11.36 -2.71 -9.33
CA ARG A 31 -11.40 -3.65 -8.18
C ARG A 31 -10.65 -4.95 -8.48
N CYS A 32 -10.83 -5.52 -9.67
CA CYS A 32 -10.16 -6.75 -10.08
C CYS A 32 -8.65 -6.55 -10.23
N ASP A 33 -8.24 -5.50 -10.91
CA ASP A 33 -6.84 -5.16 -11.13
C ASP A 33 -6.12 -4.84 -9.81
N HIS A 34 -6.74 -4.05 -8.94
CA HIS A 34 -6.21 -3.76 -7.62
C HIS A 34 -6.00 -5.04 -6.80
N TYR A 35 -7.03 -5.90 -6.72
CA TYR A 35 -6.91 -7.13 -5.95
C TYR A 35 -5.79 -8.04 -6.46
N ARG A 36 -5.64 -8.19 -7.78
CA ARG A 36 -4.58 -8.97 -8.39
C ARG A 36 -3.18 -8.44 -8.02
N ILE A 37 -2.97 -7.12 -8.10
CA ILE A 37 -1.71 -6.48 -7.72
C ILE A 37 -1.45 -6.63 -6.23
N TYR A 38 -2.44 -6.33 -5.39
CA TYR A 38 -2.36 -6.45 -3.94
C TYR A 38 -2.01 -7.88 -3.52
N ALA A 39 -2.75 -8.87 -4.00
CA ALA A 39 -2.55 -10.27 -3.67
C ALA A 39 -1.14 -10.74 -4.06
N THR A 40 -0.67 -10.37 -5.26
CA THR A 40 0.67 -10.68 -5.73
C THR A 40 1.74 -10.05 -4.83
N SER A 41 1.60 -8.76 -4.53
CA SER A 41 2.55 -8.01 -3.72
C SER A 41 2.65 -8.55 -2.30
N VAL A 42 1.51 -8.78 -1.65
CA VAL A 42 1.42 -9.24 -0.25
C VAL A 42 1.93 -10.69 -0.12
N ARG A 43 1.57 -11.58 -1.07
CA ARG A 43 2.13 -12.94 -1.12
C ARG A 43 3.65 -12.92 -1.25
N ASN A 44 4.21 -12.05 -2.12
CA ASN A 44 5.66 -11.90 -2.31
C ASN A 44 6.37 -11.39 -1.06
N LEU A 45 5.67 -10.67 -0.19
CA LEU A 45 6.16 -10.24 1.13
C LEU A 45 6.06 -11.35 2.19
N GLY A 46 5.38 -12.47 1.89
CA GLY A 46 5.17 -13.58 2.83
C GLY A 46 4.06 -13.30 3.85
N THR A 47 3.12 -12.44 3.51
CA THR A 47 1.98 -12.09 4.35
C THR A 47 0.71 -12.76 3.79
N PRO A 48 -0.20 -13.28 4.62
CA PRO A 48 -1.50 -13.76 4.18
C PRO A 48 -2.28 -12.68 3.42
N VAL A 49 -2.94 -13.09 2.35
CA VAL A 49 -3.75 -12.21 1.50
C VAL A 49 -5.15 -12.11 2.10
N PHE A 50 -5.66 -10.89 2.28
CA PHE A 50 -7.06 -10.71 2.64
C PHE A 50 -7.98 -11.10 1.48
N PRO A 51 -9.18 -11.64 1.77
CA PRO A 51 -10.11 -12.08 0.72
C PRO A 51 -10.68 -10.91 -0.07
N LYS A 52 -10.91 -11.10 -1.37
CA LYS A 52 -11.45 -10.06 -2.27
C LYS A 52 -12.74 -9.40 -1.75
N PRO A 53 -13.72 -10.14 -1.19
CA PRO A 53 -14.94 -9.53 -0.66
C PRO A 53 -14.73 -8.45 0.40
N LEU A 54 -13.60 -8.48 1.15
CA LEU A 54 -13.28 -7.42 2.09
C LEU A 54 -13.06 -6.07 1.39
N PHE A 55 -12.36 -6.07 0.25
CA PHE A 55 -12.09 -4.86 -0.52
C PHE A 55 -13.35 -4.33 -1.17
N ASP A 56 -14.17 -5.23 -1.72
CA ASP A 56 -15.47 -4.87 -2.31
C ASP A 56 -16.37 -4.23 -1.24
N ALA A 57 -16.49 -4.86 -0.06
CA ALA A 57 -17.29 -4.34 1.05
C ALA A 57 -16.81 -2.97 1.56
N VAL A 58 -15.48 -2.75 1.61
CA VAL A 58 -14.92 -1.45 2.00
C VAL A 58 -15.28 -0.38 0.97
N LEU A 59 -15.09 -0.65 -0.32
CA LEU A 59 -15.42 0.30 -1.37
C LEU A 59 -16.92 0.63 -1.41
N ASP A 60 -17.77 -0.38 -1.18
CA ASP A 60 -19.23 -0.18 -1.15
C ASP A 60 -19.67 0.60 0.10
N ALA A 61 -19.07 0.32 1.26
CA ALA A 61 -19.42 0.98 2.52
C ALA A 61 -18.95 2.44 2.59
N PHE A 62 -17.77 2.75 2.04
CA PHE A 62 -17.20 4.09 2.06
C PHE A 62 -17.62 4.94 0.85
N GLY A 63 -18.05 4.33 -0.26
CA GLY A 63 -18.55 5.04 -1.45
C GLY A 63 -17.58 6.11 -1.94
N ALA A 64 -17.99 7.37 -1.96
CA ALA A 64 -17.17 8.49 -2.42
C ALA A 64 -15.91 8.76 -1.55
N ASP A 65 -15.89 8.21 -0.33
CA ASP A 65 -14.76 8.32 0.61
C ASP A 65 -13.74 7.18 0.47
N ALA A 66 -13.86 6.37 -0.59
CA ALA A 66 -12.87 5.37 -0.98
C ALA A 66 -12.69 5.32 -2.49
N ASP A 67 -11.49 5.13 -2.95
CA ASP A 67 -11.21 4.83 -4.35
C ASP A 67 -9.91 4.03 -4.52
N ILE A 68 -9.72 3.54 -5.73
CA ILE A 68 -8.50 2.87 -6.17
C ILE A 68 -7.78 3.78 -7.16
N LEU A 69 -6.46 3.92 -6.99
CA LEU A 69 -5.58 4.52 -7.98
C LEU A 69 -4.68 3.42 -8.54
N THR A 70 -4.69 3.24 -9.85
CA THR A 70 -3.91 2.24 -10.55
C THR A 70 -2.93 2.88 -11.54
N VAL A 71 -1.68 2.44 -11.52
CA VAL A 71 -0.65 2.78 -12.50
C VAL A 71 -0.52 1.66 -13.50
N ARG A 72 -0.51 2.00 -14.78
CA ARG A 72 -0.45 1.05 -15.90
C ARG A 72 0.77 1.32 -16.78
N ALA A 73 1.37 0.25 -17.26
CA ALA A 73 2.41 0.27 -18.29
C ALA A 73 1.87 -0.47 -19.52
N ASN A 74 1.82 0.18 -20.68
CA ASN A 74 1.25 -0.39 -21.91
C ASN A 74 -0.16 -1.00 -21.69
N GLY A 75 -0.99 -0.31 -20.92
CA GLY A 75 -2.34 -0.76 -20.55
C GLY A 75 -2.41 -1.80 -19.43
N ALA A 76 -1.31 -2.49 -19.09
CA ALA A 76 -1.28 -3.49 -18.03
C ALA A 76 -1.08 -2.83 -16.64
N PRO A 77 -1.86 -3.21 -15.61
CA PRO A 77 -1.70 -2.65 -14.28
C PRO A 77 -0.42 -3.17 -13.61
N VAL A 78 0.41 -2.26 -13.10
CA VAL A 78 1.72 -2.58 -12.50
C VAL A 78 1.84 -2.15 -11.03
N ALA A 79 1.12 -1.13 -10.60
CA ALA A 79 1.00 -0.74 -9.20
C ALA A 79 -0.41 -0.21 -8.93
N SER A 80 -0.92 -0.42 -7.71
CA SER A 80 -2.25 0.03 -7.33
C SER A 80 -2.35 0.25 -5.84
N VAL A 81 -3.20 1.20 -5.44
CA VAL A 81 -3.49 1.49 -4.03
C VAL A 81 -4.97 1.82 -3.86
N LEU A 82 -5.61 1.17 -2.89
CA LEU A 82 -6.92 1.54 -2.37
C LEU A 82 -6.72 2.52 -1.22
N SER A 83 -7.36 3.67 -1.32
CA SER A 83 -7.25 4.75 -0.36
C SER A 83 -8.59 5.09 0.26
N LEU A 84 -8.56 5.50 1.52
CA LEU A 84 -9.71 6.03 2.25
C LEU A 84 -9.52 7.53 2.47
N TYR A 85 -10.63 8.27 2.46
CA TYR A 85 -10.66 9.72 2.65
C TYR A 85 -11.50 10.06 3.87
N TRP A 86 -10.94 10.79 4.82
CA TRP A 86 -11.67 11.16 6.03
C TRP A 86 -11.20 12.50 6.58
N ARG A 87 -12.13 13.43 6.79
CA ARG A 87 -11.85 14.76 7.39
C ARG A 87 -10.62 15.44 6.80
N GLY A 88 -10.54 15.52 5.47
CA GLY A 88 -9.43 16.17 4.77
C GLY A 88 -8.10 15.40 4.81
N THR A 89 -8.13 14.14 5.20
CA THR A 89 -6.97 13.24 5.22
C THR A 89 -7.16 12.12 4.22
N VAL A 90 -6.15 11.82 3.40
CA VAL A 90 -6.07 10.61 2.60
C VAL A 90 -5.21 9.56 3.29
N MET A 91 -5.68 8.33 3.30
CA MET A 91 -5.01 7.17 3.89
C MET A 91 -4.84 6.09 2.82
N PRO A 92 -3.66 5.90 2.19
CA PRO A 92 -3.37 4.76 1.33
C PRO A 92 -3.32 3.49 2.17
N TYR A 93 -4.39 2.73 2.16
CA TYR A 93 -4.60 1.64 3.13
C TYR A 93 -4.05 0.30 2.63
N TRP A 94 -4.40 -0.11 1.42
CA TRP A 94 -3.91 -1.33 0.80
C TRP A 94 -3.33 -1.01 -0.57
N GLY A 95 -2.05 -1.28 -0.74
CA GLY A 95 -1.38 -1.04 -2.01
C GLY A 95 -0.27 -2.03 -2.26
N GLY A 96 0.19 -2.05 -3.49
CA GLY A 96 1.28 -2.90 -3.90
C GLY A 96 1.69 -2.66 -5.34
N GLY A 97 2.71 -3.39 -5.76
CA GLY A 97 3.20 -3.38 -7.12
C GLY A 97 3.66 -4.76 -7.57
N THR A 98 3.64 -4.98 -8.86
CA THR A 98 4.24 -6.15 -9.51
C THR A 98 5.77 -6.10 -9.43
N ALA A 99 6.45 -7.15 -9.88
CA ALA A 99 7.91 -7.16 -9.95
C ALA A 99 8.46 -5.99 -10.81
N ASP A 100 7.75 -5.59 -11.86
CA ASP A 100 8.14 -4.49 -12.74
C ASP A 100 7.94 -3.10 -12.14
N ALA A 101 7.07 -2.96 -11.13
CA ALA A 101 6.73 -1.66 -10.56
C ALA A 101 7.97 -0.89 -10.07
N ARG A 102 8.97 -1.59 -9.51
CA ARG A 102 10.22 -0.97 -9.05
C ARG A 102 11.06 -0.48 -10.23
N ARG A 103 11.24 -1.30 -11.25
CA ARG A 103 12.02 -0.95 -12.46
C ARG A 103 11.42 0.24 -13.19
N LEU A 104 10.10 0.27 -13.27
CA LEU A 104 9.33 1.31 -13.94
C LEU A 104 9.07 2.55 -13.04
N ARG A 105 9.48 2.54 -11.79
CA ARG A 105 9.15 3.59 -10.79
C ARG A 105 7.65 3.82 -10.62
N ALA A 106 6.85 2.78 -10.86
CA ALA A 106 5.40 2.89 -10.79
C ALA A 106 4.88 3.20 -9.37
N ASN A 107 5.60 2.76 -8.32
CA ASN A 107 5.25 3.12 -6.95
C ASN A 107 5.45 4.62 -6.67
N GLU A 108 6.51 5.21 -7.23
CA GLU A 108 6.79 6.63 -7.14
C GLU A 108 5.71 7.44 -7.83
N LEU A 109 5.31 7.03 -9.04
CA LEU A 109 4.19 7.65 -9.75
C LEU A 109 2.89 7.50 -8.98
N MET A 110 2.59 6.30 -8.48
CA MET A 110 1.38 6.00 -7.73
C MET A 110 1.18 6.93 -6.52
N TYR A 111 2.19 7.05 -5.66
CA TYR A 111 2.07 7.90 -4.47
C TYR A 111 2.07 9.39 -4.82
N PHE A 112 2.84 9.81 -5.81
CA PHE A 112 2.80 11.20 -6.26
C PHE A 112 1.45 11.56 -6.89
N ALA A 113 0.90 10.69 -7.74
CA ALA A 113 -0.42 10.87 -8.32
C ALA A 113 -1.52 10.87 -7.26
N LEU A 114 -1.41 9.98 -6.25
CA LEU A 114 -2.35 9.95 -5.13
C LEU A 114 -2.33 11.25 -4.31
N MET A 115 -1.15 11.82 -4.04
CA MET A 115 -1.05 13.12 -3.36
C MET A 115 -1.75 14.23 -4.15
N ARG A 116 -1.60 14.24 -5.49
CA ARG A 116 -2.28 15.19 -6.36
C ARG A 116 -3.79 14.97 -6.38
N HIS A 117 -4.21 13.73 -6.53
CA HIS A 117 -5.62 13.33 -6.54
C HIS A 117 -6.33 13.70 -5.21
N ALA A 118 -5.70 13.35 -4.08
CA ALA A 118 -6.22 13.70 -2.77
C ALA A 118 -6.33 15.22 -2.56
N ARG A 119 -5.35 15.99 -3.03
CA ARG A 119 -5.42 17.46 -2.99
C ARG A 119 -6.58 18.00 -3.84
N ALA A 120 -6.82 17.44 -5.01
CA ALA A 120 -7.96 17.81 -5.86
C ALA A 120 -9.30 17.47 -5.18
N LYS A 121 -9.36 16.43 -4.35
CA LYS A 121 -10.51 16.09 -3.48
C LYS A 121 -10.61 16.97 -2.21
N GLY A 122 -9.75 17.97 -2.03
CA GLY A 122 -9.76 18.86 -0.86
C GLY A 122 -8.98 18.36 0.35
N CYS A 123 -8.22 17.27 0.24
CA CYS A 123 -7.38 16.79 1.34
C CYS A 123 -6.17 17.71 1.56
N THR A 124 -5.87 17.95 2.83
CA THR A 124 -4.70 18.73 3.28
C THR A 124 -3.67 17.87 4.02
N ARG A 125 -4.03 16.63 4.36
CA ARG A 125 -3.20 15.67 5.11
C ARG A 125 -3.07 14.37 4.33
N PHE A 126 -1.86 13.79 4.41
CA PHE A 126 -1.54 12.48 3.85
C PHE A 126 -1.02 11.58 4.97
N ASP A 127 -1.81 10.59 5.38
CA ASP A 127 -1.43 9.63 6.42
C ASP A 127 -0.92 8.35 5.77
N PHE A 128 0.39 8.16 5.77
CA PHE A 128 1.03 6.96 5.24
C PHE A 128 0.81 5.70 6.10
N GLY A 129 0.08 5.82 7.19
CA GLY A 129 -0.16 4.72 8.13
C GLY A 129 1.12 4.28 8.85
N ARG A 130 0.97 3.27 9.70
CA ARG A 130 2.04 2.77 10.55
C ARG A 130 3.14 2.04 9.80
N SER A 131 4.34 2.07 10.37
CA SER A 131 5.49 1.24 9.97
C SER A 131 6.30 0.84 11.20
N LYS A 132 6.95 -0.32 11.14
CA LYS A 132 7.91 -0.72 12.17
C LYS A 132 9.24 -0.04 11.90
N LEU A 133 9.91 0.43 12.95
CA LEU A 133 11.27 0.96 12.88
C LEU A 133 12.23 -0.06 12.25
N GLY A 134 13.19 0.43 11.46
CA GLY A 134 14.20 -0.40 10.81
C GLY A 134 13.70 -1.25 9.63
N THR A 135 12.45 -1.05 9.16
CA THR A 135 11.91 -1.78 8.01
C THR A 135 12.00 -0.99 6.70
N GLY A 136 11.95 -1.70 5.56
CA GLY A 136 11.92 -1.08 4.23
C GLY A 136 10.77 -0.08 4.07
N PRO A 137 9.51 -0.41 4.43
CA PRO A 137 8.40 0.55 4.41
C PRO A 137 8.64 1.80 5.24
N PHE A 138 9.28 1.69 6.41
CA PHE A 138 9.65 2.84 7.22
C PHE A 138 10.64 3.77 6.48
N ALA A 139 11.72 3.18 5.94
CA ALA A 139 12.73 3.92 5.17
C ALA A 139 12.12 4.58 3.92
N TYR A 140 11.23 3.86 3.21
CA TYR A 140 10.55 4.38 2.03
C TYR A 140 9.72 5.63 2.34
N LYS A 141 8.94 5.61 3.42
CA LYS A 141 8.13 6.77 3.85
C LYS A 141 9.01 7.97 4.24
N LYS A 142 10.11 7.74 4.95
CA LYS A 142 11.10 8.79 5.26
C LYS A 142 11.71 9.41 4.01
N ASN A 143 11.95 8.63 2.96
CA ASN A 143 12.48 9.16 1.69
C ASN A 143 11.53 10.19 1.05
N TRP A 144 10.21 10.09 1.32
CA TRP A 144 9.22 11.07 0.88
C TRP A 144 9.19 12.34 1.74
N GLY A 145 9.94 12.40 2.84
CA GLY A 145 10.00 13.53 3.76
C GLY A 145 8.95 13.48 4.88
N PHE A 146 8.32 12.32 5.08
CA PHE A 146 7.40 12.15 6.20
C PHE A 146 8.18 11.92 7.50
N GLU A 147 7.85 12.71 8.51
CA GLU A 147 8.37 12.50 9.85
C GLU A 147 7.50 11.48 10.61
N PRO A 148 8.12 10.47 11.25
CA PRO A 148 7.39 9.46 11.99
C PRO A 148 6.91 10.00 13.33
N GLU A 149 5.64 9.74 13.65
CA GLU A 149 5.08 9.97 14.98
C GLU A 149 5.04 8.64 15.75
N PRO A 150 5.60 8.56 16.98
CA PRO A 150 5.55 7.33 17.77
C PRO A 150 4.11 6.94 18.11
N LEU A 151 3.77 5.67 17.85
CA LEU A 151 2.49 5.10 18.26
C LEU A 151 2.62 4.40 19.61
N VAL A 152 1.70 4.69 20.52
CA VAL A 152 1.60 4.02 21.82
C VAL A 152 0.51 2.97 21.75
N TYR A 153 0.86 1.72 22.12
CA TYR A 153 -0.07 0.61 22.20
C TYR A 153 -0.25 0.18 23.65
N ALA A 154 -1.48 0.12 24.11
CA ALA A 154 -1.86 -0.54 25.35
C ALA A 154 -2.45 -1.92 25.07
N ARG A 155 -2.12 -2.90 25.90
CA ARG A 155 -2.72 -4.25 25.86
C ARG A 155 -3.36 -4.54 27.19
N TRP A 156 -4.62 -4.92 27.15
CA TRP A 156 -5.27 -5.54 28.28
C TRP A 156 -5.11 -7.06 28.17
N LEU A 157 -4.74 -7.70 29.25
CA LEU A 157 -4.56 -9.14 29.35
C LEU A 157 -5.40 -9.66 30.51
N ALA A 158 -5.99 -10.84 30.34
CA ALA A 158 -6.66 -11.51 31.45
C ALA A 158 -5.65 -11.88 32.57
N PRO A 159 -6.09 -11.96 33.82
CA PRO A 159 -5.20 -12.37 34.91
C PRO A 159 -4.52 -13.70 34.61
N GLY A 160 -3.19 -13.75 34.76
CA GLY A 160 -2.38 -14.94 34.48
C GLY A 160 -1.93 -15.12 33.02
N GLU A 161 -2.42 -14.30 32.07
CA GLU A 161 -1.95 -14.36 30.68
C GLU A 161 -0.65 -13.55 30.48
N ARG A 162 0.18 -14.02 29.54
CA ARG A 162 1.40 -13.32 29.11
C ARG A 162 1.21 -12.78 27.69
N PRO A 163 1.80 -11.62 27.35
CA PRO A 163 1.80 -11.11 26.00
C PRO A 163 2.35 -12.13 25.01
N ARG A 164 1.59 -12.47 23.96
CA ARG A 164 2.10 -13.32 22.88
C ARG A 164 2.95 -12.48 21.93
N ASP A 165 4.12 -13.02 21.52
CA ASP A 165 4.88 -12.45 20.41
C ASP A 165 4.13 -12.72 19.09
N THR A 166 3.50 -11.67 18.55
CA THR A 166 2.79 -11.69 17.26
C THR A 166 3.62 -11.05 16.14
N ASN A 167 4.93 -10.82 16.35
CA ASN A 167 5.78 -10.20 15.36
C ASN A 167 6.09 -11.17 14.21
N PRO A 168 5.59 -10.95 12.98
CA PRO A 168 5.84 -11.84 11.84
C PRO A 168 7.33 -11.87 11.42
N ASN A 169 8.14 -10.91 11.87
CA ASN A 169 9.59 -10.87 11.61
C ASN A 169 10.41 -11.64 12.64
N SER A 170 9.77 -12.25 13.65
CA SER A 170 10.49 -13.09 14.60
C SER A 170 11.00 -14.36 13.93
N ALA A 171 12.11 -14.90 14.43
CA ALA A 171 12.73 -16.12 13.89
C ALA A 171 11.74 -17.30 13.82
N LYS A 172 10.79 -17.35 14.76
CA LYS A 172 9.73 -18.35 14.84
C LYS A 172 8.88 -18.47 13.56
N TYR A 173 8.60 -17.33 12.88
CA TYR A 173 7.73 -17.31 11.71
C TYR A 173 8.48 -17.31 10.37
N ARG A 174 9.82 -17.26 10.39
CA ARG A 174 10.63 -17.16 9.16
C ARG A 174 10.34 -18.28 8.17
N LEU A 175 10.31 -19.53 8.64
CA LEU A 175 10.06 -20.69 7.79
C LEU A 175 8.66 -20.64 7.15
N GLN A 176 7.64 -20.23 7.93
CA GLN A 176 6.28 -20.08 7.43
C GLN A 176 6.19 -18.97 6.38
N VAL A 177 6.86 -17.84 6.60
CA VAL A 177 6.95 -16.73 5.65
C VAL A 177 7.62 -17.17 4.35
N ASP A 178 8.71 -17.94 4.41
CA ASP A 178 9.45 -18.41 3.24
C ASP A 178 8.65 -19.46 2.43
N LEU A 179 7.91 -20.32 3.11
CA LEU A 179 6.97 -21.24 2.47
C LEU A 179 5.82 -20.48 1.81
N TRP A 180 5.25 -19.49 2.50
CA TRP A 180 4.14 -18.68 1.98
C TRP A 180 4.48 -17.97 0.68
N LYS A 181 5.68 -17.40 0.57
CA LYS A 181 6.19 -16.76 -0.65
C LYS A 181 6.22 -17.66 -1.87
N LYS A 182 6.32 -18.98 -1.67
CA LYS A 182 6.37 -19.97 -2.73
C LYS A 182 5.00 -20.48 -3.17
N LEU A 183 3.94 -20.17 -2.41
CA LEU A 183 2.59 -20.63 -2.77
C LEU A 183 2.10 -19.98 -4.06
N PRO A 184 1.40 -20.73 -4.93
CA PRO A 184 0.69 -20.10 -6.04
C PRO A 184 -0.44 -19.22 -5.52
N LEU A 185 -0.79 -18.14 -6.27
CA LEU A 185 -1.76 -17.15 -5.82
C LEU A 185 -3.12 -17.76 -5.47
N TRP A 186 -3.59 -18.77 -6.21
CA TRP A 186 -4.87 -19.43 -5.92
C TRP A 186 -4.90 -20.11 -4.55
N ALA A 187 -3.75 -20.56 -4.03
CA ALA A 187 -3.65 -21.15 -2.70
C ALA A 187 -3.49 -20.07 -1.61
N ALA A 188 -2.78 -18.98 -1.92
CA ALA A 188 -2.58 -17.86 -0.99
C ALA A 188 -3.83 -16.97 -0.81
N ASN A 189 -4.80 -17.05 -1.73
CA ASN A 189 -6.04 -16.24 -1.73
C ASN A 189 -7.24 -16.99 -1.13
N ARG A 190 -7.05 -18.15 -0.52
CA ARG A 190 -8.11 -18.93 0.15
C ARG A 190 -8.31 -18.56 1.60
#